data_a617d4eef9a0a826a048c805b788602d
#
_entry.id   a617d4eef9a0a826a048c805b788602d
#
_cell.length_a   1.000
_cell.length_b   1.000
_cell.length_c   1.000
_cell.angle_alpha   90.00
_cell.angle_beta   90.00
_cell.angle_gamma   90.00
#
_symmetry.space_group_name_H-M   'P 1'
#
loop_
_entity.id
_entity.type
_entity.pdbx_description
1 polymer ?
#
loop_
_entity_poly.entity_id
_entity_poly.type
_entity_poly.pdbx_seq_one_letter_code
_entity_poly.pdbx_strand_id
1 'polypeptide(L)'
;MTYLLNIDEAIDRKFLVSKTLKGQAEAGNIIHVMDAEGSPNSVLVTYRVSHYNEKFHDYQDYTIKFDSVAQFCKWAQPDNFIARNYESLNIKDIQHYIKVKNRSFTTFCLPLIIAALVVFMVLFVGLLHLGAIGAVLALVLTAGVAVFIMVIFKNQKKQEKMRLYSKISSGWGVVID
;
A
#
# COMPACT_ATOMS: atom_id res chain seq x y z
N MET A 1 10.24 3.26 -11.93
CA MET A 1 10.34 2.13 -10.98
C MET A 1 11.62 1.42 -11.31
N THR A 2 12.62 1.51 -10.46
CA THR A 2 13.87 0.76 -10.61
C THR A 2 13.59 -0.68 -10.22
N TYR A 3 13.60 -1.58 -11.17
CA TYR A 3 13.50 -3.01 -10.90
C TYR A 3 14.92 -3.54 -10.66
N LEU A 4 15.10 -4.36 -9.62
CA LEU A 4 16.32 -5.14 -9.48
C LEU A 4 16.37 -6.16 -10.62
N LEU A 5 17.46 -6.18 -11.35
CA LEU A 5 17.73 -7.21 -12.36
C LEU A 5 18.29 -8.48 -11.70
N ASN A 6 19.12 -8.27 -10.68
CA ASN A 6 19.70 -9.34 -9.87
C ASN A 6 19.45 -9.05 -8.38
N ILE A 7 19.36 -10.11 -7.57
CA ILE A 7 19.13 -9.93 -6.12
C ILE A 7 20.35 -9.32 -5.42
N ASP A 8 21.54 -9.55 -5.91
CA ASP A 8 22.77 -8.99 -5.35
C ASP A 8 22.76 -7.46 -5.34
N GLU A 9 22.01 -6.83 -6.25
CA GLU A 9 21.79 -5.38 -6.27
C GLU A 9 20.98 -4.87 -5.05
N ALA A 10 20.34 -5.77 -4.30
CA ALA A 10 19.61 -5.43 -3.10
C ALA A 10 20.52 -5.25 -1.88
N ILE A 11 21.72 -5.82 -1.90
CA ILE A 11 22.65 -5.78 -0.79
C ILE A 11 22.98 -4.31 -0.45
N ASP A 12 23.01 -4.01 0.85
CA ASP A 12 23.26 -2.70 1.43
C ASP A 12 22.24 -1.61 1.07
N ARG A 13 21.06 -2.00 0.59
CA ARG A 13 19.96 -1.07 0.27
C ARG A 13 18.81 -1.15 1.26
N LYS A 14 18.09 -0.04 1.37
CA LYS A 14 16.86 0.08 2.18
C LYS A 14 15.61 -0.08 1.32
N PHE A 15 14.64 -0.82 1.84
CA PHE A 15 13.38 -1.13 1.17
C PHE A 15 12.19 -0.85 2.07
N LEU A 16 11.09 -0.41 1.49
CA LEU A 16 9.82 -0.26 2.17
C LEU A 16 8.99 -1.53 2.05
N VAL A 17 8.69 -2.17 3.17
CA VAL A 17 7.83 -3.36 3.22
C VAL A 17 6.39 -2.97 2.87
N SER A 18 5.84 -3.58 1.84
CA SER A 18 4.49 -3.30 1.34
C SER A 18 3.41 -4.22 1.91
N LYS A 19 3.77 -5.42 2.37
CA LYS A 19 2.86 -6.42 2.94
C LYS A 19 3.46 -7.03 4.20
N THR A 20 2.62 -7.20 5.22
CA THR A 20 3.02 -7.88 6.47
C THR A 20 3.25 -9.36 6.21
N LEU A 21 4.40 -9.85 6.65
CA LEU A 21 4.70 -11.28 6.80
C LEU A 21 4.88 -11.55 8.29
N LYS A 22 4.00 -12.40 8.82
CA LYS A 22 3.95 -12.70 10.26
C LYS A 22 5.29 -13.25 10.75
N GLY A 23 5.81 -12.66 11.82
CA GLY A 23 7.10 -13.04 12.42
C GLY A 23 8.35 -12.55 11.67
N GLN A 24 8.18 -11.80 10.57
CA GLN A 24 9.29 -11.31 9.74
C GLN A 24 9.34 -9.77 9.72
N ALA A 25 8.40 -9.13 9.05
CA ALA A 25 8.28 -7.67 9.02
C ALA A 25 6.83 -7.26 8.79
N GLU A 26 6.47 -6.07 9.28
CA GLU A 26 5.14 -5.49 9.09
C GLU A 26 5.14 -4.50 7.92
N ALA A 27 4.00 -4.38 7.24
CA ALA A 27 3.81 -3.38 6.20
C ALA A 27 4.07 -1.98 6.76
N GLY A 28 4.92 -1.22 6.08
CA GLY A 28 5.40 0.09 6.55
C GLY A 28 6.74 0.05 7.26
N ASN A 29 7.28 -1.12 7.61
CA ASN A 29 8.66 -1.21 8.10
C ASN A 29 9.65 -0.86 6.99
N ILE A 30 10.77 -0.29 7.38
CA ILE A 30 11.95 -0.13 6.53
C ILE A 30 12.93 -1.24 6.88
N ILE A 31 13.35 -1.99 5.88
CA ILE A 31 14.35 -3.04 6.02
C ILE A 31 15.64 -2.63 5.32
N HIS A 32 16.75 -2.99 5.90
CA HIS A 32 18.08 -2.90 5.30
C HIS A 32 18.53 -4.32 4.95
N VAL A 33 18.77 -4.57 3.69
CA VAL A 33 19.26 -5.89 3.22
C VAL A 33 20.74 -5.97 3.52
N MET A 34 21.10 -6.97 4.33
CA MET A 34 22.48 -7.21 4.76
C MET A 34 23.19 -8.18 3.83
N ASP A 35 22.44 -9.16 3.32
CA ASP A 35 22.95 -10.19 2.43
C ASP A 35 21.83 -10.75 1.56
N ALA A 36 22.16 -11.22 0.36
CA ALA A 36 21.20 -11.82 -0.54
C ALA A 36 21.86 -12.84 -1.46
N GLU A 37 21.26 -14.01 -1.55
CA GLU A 37 21.72 -15.10 -2.39
C GLU A 37 20.65 -15.49 -3.41
N GLY A 38 21.00 -15.50 -4.68
CA GLY A 38 20.13 -15.91 -5.77
C GLY A 38 20.44 -17.31 -6.27
N SER A 39 19.42 -18.13 -6.42
CA SER A 39 19.46 -19.38 -7.17
C SER A 39 18.39 -19.38 -8.26
N PRO A 40 18.43 -20.26 -9.29
CA PRO A 40 17.47 -20.25 -10.39
C PRO A 40 15.99 -20.29 -9.96
N ASN A 41 15.69 -20.91 -8.81
CA ASN A 41 14.33 -21.13 -8.34
C ASN A 41 14.06 -20.54 -6.95
N SER A 42 14.99 -19.76 -6.39
CA SER A 42 14.77 -19.14 -5.09
C SER A 42 15.75 -18.01 -4.83
N VAL A 43 15.30 -17.09 -3.98
CA VAL A 43 16.07 -15.95 -3.51
C VAL A 43 16.03 -15.95 -2.00
N LEU A 44 17.19 -16.00 -1.37
CA LEU A 44 17.34 -15.90 0.07
C LEU A 44 17.79 -14.47 0.40
N VAL A 45 17.09 -13.79 1.30
CA VAL A 45 17.40 -12.42 1.69
C VAL A 45 17.54 -12.35 3.18
N THR A 46 18.70 -11.88 3.65
CA THR A 46 18.97 -11.57 5.05
C THR A 46 18.86 -10.06 5.24
N TYR A 47 18.03 -9.63 6.15
CA TYR A 47 17.76 -8.23 6.38
C TYR A 47 17.61 -7.88 7.86
N ARG A 48 17.80 -6.61 8.17
CA ARG A 48 17.56 -5.98 9.45
C ARG A 48 16.44 -4.96 9.33
N VAL A 49 15.56 -4.90 10.33
CA VAL A 49 14.51 -3.87 10.35
C VAL A 49 15.10 -2.59 10.90
N SER A 50 15.19 -1.55 10.07
CA SER A 50 15.80 -0.26 10.42
C SER A 50 14.81 0.74 11.03
N HIS A 51 13.50 0.57 10.75
CA HIS A 51 12.44 1.41 11.28
C HIS A 51 11.28 0.52 11.71
N TYR A 52 11.04 0.41 13.00
CA TYR A 52 10.19 -0.60 13.61
C TYR A 52 9.29 -0.04 14.70
N ASN A 53 8.35 -0.85 15.11
CA ASN A 53 7.61 -0.68 16.36
C ASN A 53 8.18 -1.65 17.42
N GLU A 54 7.71 -1.57 18.66
CA GLU A 54 8.22 -2.32 19.83
C GLU A 54 8.32 -3.86 19.69
N LYS A 55 7.83 -4.42 18.57
CA LYS A 55 7.82 -5.87 18.31
C LYS A 55 9.10 -6.42 17.69
N PHE A 56 9.98 -5.56 17.16
CA PHE A 56 11.19 -5.96 16.47
C PHE A 56 12.41 -5.33 17.14
N HIS A 57 13.49 -6.09 17.27
CA HIS A 57 14.75 -5.63 17.86
C HIS A 57 15.67 -5.10 16.76
N ASP A 58 16.29 -3.93 16.99
CA ASP A 58 17.17 -3.22 16.06
C ASP A 58 18.32 -4.03 15.47
N TYR A 59 18.82 -4.99 16.22
CA TYR A 59 20.07 -5.70 15.90
C TYR A 59 19.83 -7.16 15.50
N GLN A 60 18.58 -7.56 15.31
CA GLN A 60 18.26 -8.92 14.90
C GLN A 60 18.18 -9.00 13.38
N ASP A 61 18.96 -9.92 12.82
CA ASP A 61 18.87 -10.25 11.40
C ASP A 61 17.79 -11.30 11.18
N TYR A 62 17.02 -11.10 10.15
CA TYR A 62 15.94 -11.97 9.70
C TYR A 62 16.28 -12.51 8.33
N THR A 63 16.06 -13.80 8.11
CA THR A 63 16.27 -14.42 6.80
C THR A 63 14.94 -14.90 6.24
N ILE A 64 14.68 -14.59 4.98
CA ILE A 64 13.45 -14.96 4.29
C ILE A 64 13.76 -15.48 2.89
N LYS A 65 12.99 -16.49 2.46
CA LYS A 65 13.10 -17.09 1.13
C LYS A 65 11.92 -16.65 0.26
N PHE A 66 12.23 -16.26 -0.98
CA PHE A 66 11.26 -15.96 -2.03
C PHE A 66 11.50 -16.88 -3.23
N ASP A 67 10.47 -17.09 -4.06
CA ASP A 67 10.57 -17.89 -5.28
C ASP A 67 11.25 -17.12 -6.43
N SER A 68 11.33 -15.80 -6.32
CA SER A 68 11.96 -14.94 -7.32
C SER A 68 12.26 -13.53 -6.82
N VAL A 69 13.17 -12.82 -7.49
CA VAL A 69 13.46 -11.40 -7.28
C VAL A 69 12.18 -10.56 -7.41
N ALA A 70 11.31 -10.90 -8.36
CA ALA A 70 10.04 -10.20 -8.56
C ALA A 70 9.09 -10.34 -7.35
N GLN A 71 9.09 -11.49 -6.68
CA GLN A 71 8.31 -11.72 -5.46
C GLN A 71 8.86 -10.90 -4.30
N PHE A 72 10.18 -10.86 -4.14
CA PHE A 72 10.85 -9.97 -3.17
C PHE A 72 10.46 -8.51 -3.42
N CYS A 73 10.58 -8.00 -4.65
CA CYS A 73 10.23 -6.62 -5.00
C CYS A 73 8.72 -6.29 -4.83
N LYS A 74 7.83 -7.27 -4.88
CA LYS A 74 6.41 -7.10 -4.52
C LYS A 74 6.20 -6.98 -3.01
N TRP A 75 7.03 -7.64 -2.22
CA TRP A 75 6.99 -7.56 -0.77
C TRP A 75 7.69 -6.31 -0.25
N ALA A 76 8.90 -6.04 -0.72
CA ALA A 76 9.72 -4.89 -0.36
C ALA A 76 10.03 -4.06 -1.62
N GLN A 77 9.67 -2.77 -1.60
CA GLN A 77 9.82 -1.90 -2.77
C GLN A 77 11.22 -1.30 -2.81
N PRO A 78 12.00 -1.56 -3.88
CA PRO A 78 13.32 -0.97 -4.05
C PRO A 78 13.21 0.53 -4.36
N ASP A 79 14.27 1.27 -4.05
CA ASP A 79 14.44 2.69 -4.38
C ASP A 79 13.21 3.57 -4.11
N ASN A 80 12.52 3.28 -3.03
CA ASN A 80 11.38 4.07 -2.62
C ASN A 80 11.86 5.32 -1.88
N PHE A 81 11.44 6.51 -2.33
CA PHE A 81 11.76 7.78 -1.70
C PHE A 81 11.47 7.80 -0.18
N ILE A 82 10.43 7.09 0.26
CA ILE A 82 10.11 6.94 1.67
C ILE A 82 11.19 6.12 2.40
N ALA A 83 11.67 5.03 1.78
CA ALA A 83 12.69 4.17 2.39
C ALA A 83 14.03 4.90 2.57
N ARG A 84 14.36 5.81 1.66
CA ARG A 84 15.59 6.61 1.75
C ARG A 84 15.51 7.70 2.81
N ASN A 85 14.32 8.25 3.05
CA ASN A 85 14.07 9.38 3.95
C ASN A 85 13.28 8.99 5.20
N TYR A 86 13.33 7.72 5.61
CA TYR A 86 12.50 7.21 6.70
C TYR A 86 12.77 7.87 8.06
N GLU A 87 13.98 8.36 8.29
CA GLU A 87 14.39 9.02 9.54
C GLU A 87 13.61 10.32 9.80
N SER A 88 13.16 10.99 8.72
CA SER A 88 12.30 12.18 8.79
C SER A 88 10.83 11.86 9.06
N LEU A 89 10.45 10.57 9.14
CA LEU A 89 9.06 10.13 9.23
C LEU A 89 8.80 9.30 10.47
N ASN A 90 7.61 9.46 11.05
CA ASN A 90 7.14 8.55 12.08
C ASN A 90 6.66 7.25 11.44
N ILE A 91 7.00 6.10 12.04
CA ILE A 91 6.56 4.78 11.55
C ILE A 91 5.04 4.68 11.41
N LYS A 92 4.27 5.31 12.28
CA LYS A 92 2.81 5.34 12.20
C LYS A 92 2.31 6.02 10.92
N ASP A 93 2.99 7.07 10.46
CA ASP A 93 2.65 7.76 9.21
C ASP A 93 2.92 6.84 7.99
N ILE A 94 4.04 6.12 7.99
CA ILE A 94 4.40 5.18 6.94
C ILE A 94 3.39 4.01 6.91
N GLN A 95 3.07 3.45 8.06
CA GLN A 95 2.08 2.36 8.18
C GLN A 95 0.69 2.82 7.70
N HIS A 96 0.27 4.04 8.07
CA HIS A 96 -1.00 4.61 7.60
C HIS A 96 -1.02 4.76 6.08
N TYR A 97 0.05 5.32 5.49
CA TYR A 97 0.19 5.44 4.04
C TYR A 97 0.08 4.08 3.34
N ILE A 98 0.82 3.07 3.81
CA ILE A 98 0.77 1.73 3.24
C ILE A 98 -0.63 1.11 3.36
N LYS A 99 -1.29 1.29 4.50
CA LYS A 99 -2.68 0.83 4.70
C LYS A 99 -3.63 1.48 3.68
N VAL A 100 -3.53 2.79 3.45
CA VAL A 100 -4.37 3.49 2.46
C VAL A 100 -3.99 3.06 1.03
N LYS A 101 -2.71 2.95 0.72
CA LYS A 101 -2.20 2.51 -0.59
C LYS A 101 -2.71 1.12 -0.95
N ASN A 102 -2.70 0.19 0.00
CA ASN A 102 -3.08 -1.21 -0.20
C ASN A 102 -4.59 -1.45 -0.13
N ARG A 103 -5.42 -0.44 0.18
CA ARG A 103 -6.88 -0.60 0.14
C ARG A 103 -7.32 -1.02 -1.26
N SER A 104 -8.04 -2.15 -1.33
CA SER A 104 -8.64 -2.62 -2.58
C SER A 104 -9.93 -1.84 -2.86
N PHE A 105 -10.16 -1.52 -4.13
CA PHE A 105 -11.42 -0.94 -4.59
C PHE A 105 -12.60 -1.86 -4.27
N THR A 106 -12.45 -3.15 -4.53
CA THR A 106 -13.50 -4.15 -4.30
C THR A 106 -13.90 -4.26 -2.83
N THR A 107 -12.92 -4.24 -1.92
CA THR A 107 -13.19 -4.39 -0.48
C THR A 107 -13.79 -3.12 0.15
N PHE A 108 -13.44 -1.93 -0.38
CA PHE A 108 -13.85 -0.66 0.22
C PHE A 108 -15.00 0.03 -0.53
N CYS A 109 -14.92 0.13 -1.86
CA CYS A 109 -15.88 0.89 -2.66
C CYS A 109 -17.09 0.06 -3.08
N LEU A 110 -16.89 -1.22 -3.43
CA LEU A 110 -17.97 -2.07 -3.93
C LEU A 110 -19.13 -2.25 -2.92
N PRO A 111 -18.91 -2.48 -1.62
CA PRO A 111 -20.00 -2.56 -0.65
C PRO A 111 -20.81 -1.26 -0.56
N LEU A 112 -20.16 -0.10 -0.67
CA LEU A 112 -20.84 1.20 -0.62
C LEU A 112 -21.71 1.42 -1.87
N ILE A 113 -21.24 1.00 -3.04
CA ILE A 113 -22.00 1.08 -4.30
C ILE A 113 -23.22 0.15 -4.24
N ILE A 114 -23.05 -1.06 -3.74
CA ILE A 114 -24.17 -2.00 -3.58
C ILE A 114 -25.19 -1.46 -2.59
N ALA A 115 -24.74 -0.90 -1.46
CA ALA A 115 -25.63 -0.30 -0.47
C ALA A 115 -26.42 0.87 -1.09
N ALA A 116 -25.79 1.74 -1.88
CA ALA A 116 -26.47 2.83 -2.59
C ALA A 116 -27.53 2.29 -3.57
N LEU A 117 -27.20 1.24 -4.34
CA LEU A 117 -28.16 0.60 -5.24
C LEU A 117 -29.40 0.09 -4.49
N VAL A 118 -29.19 -0.62 -3.39
CA VAL A 118 -30.30 -1.16 -2.59
C VAL A 118 -31.18 -0.02 -2.06
N VAL A 119 -30.57 1.03 -1.52
CA VAL A 119 -31.32 2.19 -1.01
C VAL A 119 -32.16 2.86 -2.11
N PHE A 120 -31.58 3.11 -3.30
CA PHE A 120 -32.34 3.69 -4.42
C PHE A 120 -33.42 2.78 -4.95
N MET A 121 -33.18 1.45 -5.00
CA MET A 121 -34.23 0.50 -5.41
C MET A 121 -35.38 0.49 -4.44
N VAL A 122 -35.12 0.45 -3.14
CA VAL A 122 -36.20 0.53 -2.12
C VAL A 122 -36.95 1.84 -2.23
N LEU A 123 -36.27 2.97 -2.42
CA LEU A 123 -36.89 4.28 -2.52
C LEU A 123 -37.78 4.39 -3.78
N PHE A 124 -37.23 4.12 -4.97
CA PHE A 124 -37.94 4.40 -6.22
C PHE A 124 -38.93 3.33 -6.60
N VAL A 125 -38.61 2.07 -6.41
CA VAL A 125 -39.50 0.95 -6.77
C VAL A 125 -40.47 0.64 -5.61
N GLY A 126 -39.95 0.59 -4.39
CA GLY A 126 -40.75 0.24 -3.21
C GLY A 126 -41.64 1.38 -2.72
N LEU A 127 -41.06 2.52 -2.29
CA LEU A 127 -41.83 3.61 -1.67
C LEU A 127 -42.57 4.49 -2.67
N LEU A 128 -41.93 4.83 -3.80
CA LEU A 128 -42.54 5.70 -4.82
C LEU A 128 -43.33 4.94 -5.89
N HIS A 129 -43.33 3.61 -5.84
CA HIS A 129 -44.08 2.74 -6.77
C HIS A 129 -43.86 3.04 -8.25
N LEU A 130 -42.67 3.50 -8.64
CA LEU A 130 -42.35 3.92 -10.03
C LEU A 130 -42.09 2.74 -10.96
N GLY A 131 -42.17 1.49 -10.50
CA GLY A 131 -41.97 0.29 -11.31
C GLY A 131 -40.67 0.29 -12.11
N ALA A 132 -40.74 0.00 -13.41
CA ALA A 132 -39.58 -0.05 -14.29
C ALA A 132 -38.82 1.29 -14.40
N ILE A 133 -39.53 2.40 -14.41
CA ILE A 133 -38.93 3.75 -14.45
C ILE A 133 -38.10 3.99 -13.21
N GLY A 134 -38.62 3.59 -12.03
CA GLY A 134 -37.88 3.68 -10.76
C GLY A 134 -36.60 2.85 -10.76
N ALA A 135 -36.62 1.65 -11.35
CA ALA A 135 -35.43 0.83 -11.49
C ALA A 135 -34.35 1.48 -12.37
N VAL A 136 -34.74 2.08 -13.49
CA VAL A 136 -33.80 2.81 -14.36
C VAL A 136 -33.19 4.02 -13.63
N LEU A 137 -34.01 4.81 -12.92
CA LEU A 137 -33.52 5.94 -12.12
C LEU A 137 -32.56 5.50 -11.03
N ALA A 138 -32.86 4.40 -10.34
CA ALA A 138 -31.98 3.83 -9.31
C ALA A 138 -30.60 3.45 -9.89
N LEU A 139 -30.57 2.81 -11.07
CA LEU A 139 -29.34 2.44 -11.74
C LEU A 139 -28.51 3.69 -12.16
N VAL A 140 -29.15 4.69 -12.76
CA VAL A 140 -28.47 5.93 -13.19
C VAL A 140 -27.85 6.67 -11.99
N LEU A 141 -28.60 6.83 -10.90
CA LEU A 141 -28.10 7.49 -9.69
C LEU A 141 -26.99 6.68 -9.03
N THR A 142 -27.12 5.36 -9.00
CA THR A 142 -26.05 4.49 -8.48
C THR A 142 -24.77 4.62 -9.29
N ALA A 143 -24.86 4.73 -10.61
CA ALA A 143 -23.70 4.96 -11.48
C ALA A 143 -23.03 6.31 -11.14
N GLY A 144 -23.79 7.37 -10.93
CA GLY A 144 -23.26 8.67 -10.48
C GLY A 144 -22.54 8.58 -9.13
N VAL A 145 -23.14 7.90 -8.15
CA VAL A 145 -22.53 7.67 -6.84
C VAL A 145 -21.25 6.82 -6.98
N ALA A 146 -21.24 5.81 -7.83
CA ALA A 146 -20.06 4.98 -8.06
C ALA A 146 -18.88 5.78 -8.61
N VAL A 147 -19.12 6.68 -9.58
CA VAL A 147 -18.10 7.60 -10.12
C VAL A 147 -17.56 8.50 -9.01
N PHE A 148 -18.44 9.08 -8.21
CA PHE A 148 -18.06 9.96 -7.09
C PHE A 148 -17.20 9.23 -6.05
N ILE A 149 -17.61 8.03 -5.62
CA ILE A 149 -16.83 7.18 -4.70
C ILE A 149 -15.45 6.86 -5.29
N MET A 150 -15.38 6.55 -6.61
CA MET A 150 -14.13 6.23 -7.29
C MET A 150 -13.17 7.44 -7.30
N VAL A 151 -13.68 8.63 -7.55
CA VAL A 151 -12.89 9.88 -7.52
C VAL A 151 -12.35 10.14 -6.12
N ILE A 152 -13.20 10.04 -5.09
CA ILE A 152 -12.78 10.21 -3.69
C ILE A 152 -11.68 9.20 -3.33
N PHE A 153 -11.88 7.93 -3.67
CA PHE A 153 -10.92 6.87 -3.39
C PHE A 153 -9.54 7.11 -4.01
N LYS A 154 -9.51 7.55 -5.28
CA LYS A 154 -8.27 7.92 -5.97
C LYS A 154 -7.62 9.15 -5.33
N ASN A 155 -8.42 10.17 -5.00
CA ASN A 155 -7.93 11.39 -4.36
C ASN A 155 -7.35 11.14 -2.99
N GLN A 156 -7.96 10.30 -2.16
CA GLN A 156 -7.42 9.93 -0.85
C GLN A 156 -6.01 9.31 -0.98
N LYS A 157 -5.81 8.37 -1.91
CA LYS A 157 -4.49 7.78 -2.16
C LYS A 157 -3.45 8.82 -2.59
N LYS A 158 -3.85 9.76 -3.45
CA LYS A 158 -2.98 10.85 -3.90
C LYS A 158 -2.63 11.80 -2.75
N GLN A 159 -3.62 12.20 -1.96
CA GLN A 159 -3.45 13.11 -0.81
C GLN A 159 -2.51 12.52 0.24
N GLU A 160 -2.67 11.24 0.59
CA GLU A 160 -1.77 10.59 1.56
C GLU A 160 -0.32 10.52 1.07
N LYS A 161 -0.13 10.25 -0.23
CA LYS A 161 1.19 10.28 -0.84
C LYS A 161 1.80 11.69 -0.74
N MET A 162 1.06 12.73 -1.10
CA MET A 162 1.52 14.12 -1.06
C MET A 162 1.80 14.58 0.37
N ARG A 163 0.95 14.19 1.33
CA ARG A 163 1.15 14.47 2.75
C ARG A 163 2.46 13.89 3.26
N LEU A 164 2.78 12.64 2.90
CA LEU A 164 4.02 12.00 3.33
C LEU A 164 5.24 12.68 2.69
N TYR A 165 5.15 12.99 1.40
CA TYR A 165 6.22 13.69 0.67
C TYR A 165 6.46 15.11 1.19
N SER A 166 5.40 15.85 1.56
CA SER A 166 5.57 17.18 2.16
C SER A 166 6.25 17.12 3.53
N LYS A 167 6.00 16.09 4.33
CA LYS A 167 6.72 15.86 5.59
C LYS A 167 8.20 15.60 5.38
N ILE A 168 8.57 14.84 4.35
CA ILE A 168 9.96 14.59 4.00
C ILE A 168 10.62 15.91 3.54
N SER A 169 9.98 16.64 2.61
CA SER A 169 10.55 17.89 2.06
C SER A 169 10.64 19.03 3.07
N SER A 170 9.86 19.01 4.14
CA SER A 170 9.99 19.96 5.26
C SER A 170 11.07 19.57 6.28
N GLY A 171 11.62 18.35 6.19
CA GLY A 171 12.72 17.88 7.03
C GLY A 171 14.08 18.34 6.52
N TRP A 172 15.03 18.53 7.45
CA TRP A 172 16.42 18.81 7.10
C TRP A 172 17.11 17.53 6.62
N GLY A 173 17.85 17.59 5.53
CA GLY A 173 18.64 16.47 5.04
C GLY A 173 17.90 15.50 4.10
N VAL A 174 16.98 16.01 3.30
CA VAL A 174 16.29 15.20 2.28
C VAL A 174 17.29 14.62 1.27
N VAL A 175 17.30 13.31 1.13
CA VAL A 175 18.07 12.61 0.09
C VAL A 175 17.29 12.69 -1.23
N ILE A 176 17.79 13.51 -2.16
CA ILE A 176 17.29 13.67 -3.52
C ILE A 176 18.24 12.90 -4.44
N ASP A 177 17.69 12.18 -5.41
CA ASP A 177 18.49 11.55 -6.48
C ASP A 177 18.88 12.56 -7.52
#